data_36d1ac147a42e50d6f118aa43dd3fea1
#
_entry.id   36d1ac147a42e50d6f118aa43dd3fea1
#
_cell.length_a   1.000
_cell.length_b   1.000
_cell.length_c   1.000
_cell.angle_alpha   90.00
_cell.angle_beta   90.00
_cell.angle_gamma   90.00
#
_symmetry.space_group_name_H-M   'P 1'
#
loop_
_entity.id
_entity.type
_entity.pdbx_description
1 polymer ?
#
loop_
_entity_poly.entity_id
_entity_poly.type
_entity_poly.pdbx_seq_one_letter_code
_entity_poly.pdbx_strand_id
1 'polypeptide(L)'
;MKAKFSVWALLGLAIAALTQTRAQSPEPATTAGDVPIFKNLSDLKWDKIIPDLGDSSPEICFLRVDQKTGATSLLIRTSKAIHVRKHWHTANETHTMISGTAMFACEGKRVELSPGGFNFMPAKMVHEGWLPANSLTFITVDGPWDVNWVEGPPTNADLTK
;
A
#
# COMPACT_ATOMS: atom_id res chain seq x y z
N MET A 1 -18.70 -7.13 -92.32
CA MET A 1 -19.30 -7.65 -91.08
C MET A 1 -18.21 -7.73 -90.02
N LYS A 2 -18.17 -6.89 -89.01
CA LYS A 2 -17.14 -6.86 -87.98
C LYS A 2 -17.79 -7.31 -86.65
N ALA A 3 -17.35 -8.44 -86.14
CA ALA A 3 -17.82 -8.96 -84.85
C ALA A 3 -17.07 -8.23 -83.72
N LYS A 4 -17.85 -7.70 -82.76
CA LYS A 4 -17.32 -7.10 -81.52
C LYS A 4 -17.35 -8.16 -80.41
N PHE A 5 -16.19 -8.50 -79.87
CA PHE A 5 -16.05 -9.30 -78.67
C PHE A 5 -16.05 -8.35 -77.45
N SER A 6 -17.03 -8.49 -76.56
CA SER A 6 -17.04 -7.83 -75.26
C SER A 6 -16.35 -8.74 -74.23
N VAL A 7 -15.30 -8.24 -73.61
CA VAL A 7 -14.60 -8.88 -72.50
C VAL A 7 -15.18 -8.38 -71.20
N TRP A 8 -15.84 -9.25 -70.45
CA TRP A 8 -16.26 -8.97 -69.08
C TRP A 8 -15.12 -9.29 -68.10
N ALA A 9 -14.58 -8.24 -67.49
CA ALA A 9 -13.61 -8.40 -66.42
C ALA A 9 -14.37 -8.67 -65.11
N LEU A 10 -14.21 -9.88 -64.54
CA LEU A 10 -14.67 -10.22 -63.21
C LEU A 10 -13.67 -9.70 -62.19
N LEU A 11 -14.07 -8.66 -61.46
CA LEU A 11 -13.30 -8.12 -60.34
C LEU A 11 -13.59 -8.96 -59.10
N GLY A 12 -12.70 -9.89 -58.76
CA GLY A 12 -12.78 -10.71 -57.55
C GLY A 12 -12.39 -9.88 -56.35
N LEU A 13 -13.35 -9.57 -55.47
CA LEU A 13 -13.10 -8.91 -54.19
C LEU A 13 -12.59 -9.96 -53.18
N ALA A 14 -11.28 -9.96 -52.91
CA ALA A 14 -10.70 -10.79 -51.87
C ALA A 14 -10.94 -10.11 -50.50
N ILE A 15 -11.86 -10.62 -49.71
CA ILE A 15 -12.04 -10.19 -48.30
C ILE A 15 -10.96 -10.87 -47.47
N ALA A 16 -9.92 -10.13 -47.13
CA ALA A 16 -8.93 -10.56 -46.14
C ALA A 16 -9.56 -10.50 -44.72
N ALA A 17 -9.90 -11.67 -44.18
CA ALA A 17 -10.31 -11.76 -42.79
C ALA A 17 -9.08 -11.48 -41.89
N LEU A 18 -8.99 -10.28 -41.30
CA LEU A 18 -8.05 -9.95 -40.24
C LEU A 18 -8.47 -10.72 -38.97
N THR A 19 -7.84 -11.86 -38.74
CA THR A 19 -7.89 -12.53 -37.45
C THR A 19 -7.12 -11.67 -36.43
N GLN A 20 -7.84 -10.90 -35.63
CA GLN A 20 -7.26 -10.24 -34.45
C GLN A 20 -6.87 -11.32 -33.44
N THR A 21 -5.61 -11.66 -33.38
CA THR A 21 -5.04 -12.42 -32.26
C THR A 21 -5.09 -11.50 -31.04
N ARG A 22 -6.09 -11.74 -30.19
CA ARG A 22 -6.18 -11.11 -28.87
C ARG A 22 -4.97 -11.57 -28.07
N ALA A 23 -4.02 -10.65 -27.81
CA ALA A 23 -2.91 -10.91 -26.92
C ALA A 23 -3.51 -11.28 -25.55
N GLN A 24 -3.36 -12.54 -25.16
CA GLN A 24 -3.70 -13.00 -23.81
C GLN A 24 -2.67 -12.35 -22.88
N SER A 25 -3.14 -11.52 -21.94
CA SER A 25 -2.28 -11.06 -20.84
C SER A 25 -1.72 -12.30 -20.14
N PRO A 26 -0.42 -12.35 -19.85
CA PRO A 26 0.16 -13.48 -19.12
C PRO A 26 -0.60 -13.64 -17.79
N GLU A 27 -1.10 -14.84 -17.56
CA GLU A 27 -1.70 -15.21 -16.28
C GLU A 27 -0.65 -15.03 -15.19
N PRO A 28 -0.95 -14.29 -14.09
CA PRO A 28 0.02 -14.11 -13.02
C PRO A 28 0.40 -15.48 -12.47
N ALA A 29 1.70 -15.79 -12.47
CA ALA A 29 2.21 -17.04 -11.93
C ALA A 29 1.86 -17.10 -10.43
N THR A 30 0.93 -17.96 -10.05
CA THR A 30 0.69 -18.34 -8.67
C THR A 30 1.88 -19.17 -8.20
N THR A 31 2.75 -18.57 -7.40
CA THR A 31 3.81 -19.32 -6.73
C THR A 31 3.19 -20.26 -5.71
N ALA A 32 3.62 -21.53 -5.70
CA ALA A 32 3.18 -22.52 -4.72
C ALA A 32 3.41 -21.98 -3.30
N GLY A 33 2.32 -21.72 -2.56
CA GLY A 33 2.34 -21.16 -1.21
C GLY A 33 1.53 -19.88 -1.02
N ASP A 34 1.18 -19.15 -2.09
CA ASP A 34 0.31 -17.97 -1.99
C ASP A 34 -1.16 -18.41 -2.09
N VAL A 35 -1.87 -18.28 -0.98
CA VAL A 35 -3.31 -18.50 -0.91
C VAL A 35 -4.04 -17.16 -0.75
N PRO A 36 -5.24 -16.98 -1.33
CA PRO A 36 -6.04 -15.80 -1.11
C PRO A 36 -6.34 -15.61 0.39
N ILE A 37 -6.24 -14.38 0.87
CA ILE A 37 -6.53 -14.00 2.25
C ILE A 37 -7.67 -12.99 2.24
N PHE A 38 -8.73 -13.26 3.01
CA PHE A 38 -9.86 -12.36 3.21
C PHE A 38 -10.02 -12.10 4.70
N LYS A 39 -10.01 -10.82 5.09
CA LYS A 39 -10.17 -10.39 6.49
C LYS A 39 -11.06 -9.16 6.54
N ASN A 40 -12.06 -9.17 7.41
CA ASN A 40 -12.81 -7.96 7.75
C ASN A 40 -12.13 -7.24 8.91
N LEU A 41 -12.33 -5.93 8.99
CA LEU A 41 -11.76 -5.12 10.09
C LEU A 41 -12.20 -5.62 11.47
N SER A 42 -13.44 -6.15 11.58
CA SER A 42 -13.98 -6.75 12.80
C SER A 42 -13.26 -8.02 13.26
N ASP A 43 -12.60 -8.72 12.36
CA ASP A 43 -11.99 -10.03 12.62
C ASP A 43 -10.50 -9.91 12.99
N LEU A 44 -9.95 -8.68 12.94
CA LEU A 44 -8.54 -8.42 13.15
C LEU A 44 -8.19 -8.51 14.65
N LYS A 45 -7.03 -9.10 14.92
CA LYS A 45 -6.41 -9.08 16.24
C LYS A 45 -5.34 -7.99 16.27
N TRP A 46 -5.32 -7.24 17.36
CA TRP A 46 -4.48 -6.06 17.50
C TRP A 46 -3.49 -6.24 18.64
N ASP A 47 -2.23 -5.90 18.38
CA ASP A 47 -1.16 -5.89 19.36
C ASP A 47 -0.74 -4.46 19.66
N LYS A 48 -0.34 -4.18 20.90
CA LYS A 48 0.17 -2.85 21.31
C LYS A 48 1.57 -2.63 20.78
N ILE A 49 1.81 -1.52 20.08
CA ILE A 49 3.14 -1.15 19.58
C ILE A 49 4.04 -0.68 20.73
N ILE A 50 3.46 0.03 21.71
CA ILE A 50 4.18 0.61 22.86
C ILE A 50 3.44 0.16 24.14
N PRO A 51 3.71 -1.04 24.67
CA PRO A 51 2.97 -1.59 25.81
C PRO A 51 2.95 -0.71 27.06
N ASP A 52 4.02 0.09 27.28
CA ASP A 52 4.14 1.00 28.42
C ASP A 52 3.10 2.14 28.42
N LEU A 53 2.45 2.42 27.27
CA LEU A 53 1.35 3.38 27.18
C LEU A 53 -0.02 2.76 27.54
N GLY A 54 -0.05 1.48 27.88
CA GLY A 54 -1.31 0.80 28.24
C GLY A 54 -2.34 0.91 27.13
N ASP A 55 -3.58 1.34 27.46
CA ASP A 55 -4.69 1.48 26.50
C ASP A 55 -4.58 2.70 25.58
N SER A 56 -3.58 3.54 25.80
CA SER A 56 -3.24 4.67 24.91
C SER A 56 -2.21 4.32 23.84
N SER A 57 -1.68 3.09 23.87
CA SER A 57 -0.74 2.61 22.83
C SER A 57 -1.42 2.60 21.47
N PRO A 58 -0.73 3.06 20.41
CA PRO A 58 -1.10 2.64 19.06
C PRO A 58 -1.10 1.12 18.97
N GLU A 59 -1.99 0.58 18.15
CA GLU A 59 -2.13 -0.86 17.96
C GLU A 59 -1.86 -1.22 16.51
N ILE A 60 -1.23 -2.36 16.29
CA ILE A 60 -0.85 -2.91 15.00
C ILE A 60 -1.56 -4.23 14.72
N CYS A 61 -1.91 -4.45 13.46
CA CYS A 61 -2.36 -5.74 12.96
C CYS A 61 -1.63 -6.10 11.67
N PHE A 62 -0.91 -7.20 11.68
CA PHE A 62 -0.27 -7.75 10.48
C PHE A 62 -1.32 -8.45 9.61
N LEU A 63 -1.55 -7.96 8.40
CA LEU A 63 -2.48 -8.54 7.43
C LEU A 63 -1.84 -9.66 6.62
N ARG A 64 -0.60 -9.43 6.14
CA ARG A 64 0.20 -10.38 5.38
C ARG A 64 1.69 -10.12 5.61
N VAL A 65 2.44 -11.18 5.73
CA VAL A 65 3.91 -11.16 5.70
C VAL A 65 4.35 -12.18 4.66
N ASP A 66 5.12 -11.75 3.69
CA ASP A 66 5.74 -12.63 2.71
C ASP A 66 6.89 -13.41 3.36
N GLN A 67 6.81 -14.73 3.33
CA GLN A 67 7.76 -15.58 4.04
C GLN A 67 9.16 -15.61 3.43
N LYS A 68 9.32 -15.17 2.18
CA LYS A 68 10.61 -15.17 1.49
C LYS A 68 11.34 -13.84 1.63
N THR A 69 10.60 -12.74 1.51
CA THR A 69 11.15 -11.38 1.48
C THR A 69 10.96 -10.62 2.79
N GLY A 70 10.02 -11.06 3.63
CA GLY A 70 9.56 -10.32 4.79
C GLY A 70 8.63 -9.16 4.45
N ALA A 71 8.34 -8.92 3.16
CA ALA A 71 7.47 -7.82 2.75
C ALA A 71 6.13 -7.91 3.47
N THR A 72 5.71 -6.79 4.05
CA THR A 72 4.64 -6.75 5.04
C THR A 72 3.53 -5.79 4.61
N SER A 73 2.28 -6.21 4.82
CA SER A 73 1.11 -5.34 4.79
C SER A 73 0.47 -5.35 6.17
N LEU A 74 0.20 -4.19 6.73
CA LEU A 74 -0.32 -4.05 8.08
C LEU A 74 -1.27 -2.85 8.22
N LEU A 75 -1.98 -2.82 9.35
CA LEU A 75 -2.77 -1.68 9.77
C LEU A 75 -2.25 -1.18 11.11
N ILE A 76 -2.25 0.13 11.29
CA ILE A 76 -2.06 0.78 12.60
C ILE A 76 -3.30 1.61 12.91
N ARG A 77 -3.80 1.49 14.14
CA ARG A 77 -4.89 2.33 14.65
C ARG A 77 -4.47 3.02 15.94
N THR A 78 -5.09 4.17 16.22
CA THR A 78 -4.86 4.94 17.44
C THR A 78 -6.19 5.14 18.18
N SER A 79 -6.24 4.88 19.48
CA SER A 79 -7.36 5.26 20.36
C SER A 79 -7.23 6.68 20.90
N LYS A 80 -6.00 7.17 21.00
CA LYS A 80 -5.63 8.52 21.46
C LYS A 80 -4.75 9.20 20.43
N ALA A 81 -4.80 10.52 20.40
CA ALA A 81 -3.86 11.28 19.57
C ALA A 81 -2.46 11.17 20.15
N ILE A 82 -1.47 10.97 19.28
CA ILE A 82 -0.08 10.70 19.68
C ILE A 82 0.91 11.29 18.70
N HIS A 83 2.02 11.83 19.24
CA HIS A 83 3.23 12.14 18.50
C HIS A 83 4.11 10.88 18.42
N VAL A 84 4.21 10.29 17.24
CA VAL A 84 5.16 9.23 16.93
C VAL A 84 6.51 9.88 16.68
N ARG A 85 7.42 9.76 17.64
CA ARG A 85 8.73 10.42 17.65
C ARG A 85 9.57 10.03 16.43
N LYS A 86 10.65 10.78 16.20
CA LYS A 86 11.61 10.51 15.13
C LYS A 86 12.11 9.08 15.15
N HIS A 87 11.95 8.42 14.04
CA HIS A 87 12.33 7.03 13.81
C HIS A 87 12.62 6.78 12.34
N TRP A 88 13.11 5.60 12.03
CA TRP A 88 13.32 5.11 10.68
C TRP A 88 13.07 3.61 10.61
N HIS A 89 12.88 3.09 9.41
CA HIS A 89 12.67 1.67 9.13
C HIS A 89 13.80 1.12 8.28
N THR A 90 14.13 -0.17 8.46
CA THR A 90 15.18 -0.84 7.67
C THR A 90 14.79 -1.00 6.21
N ALA A 91 13.50 -1.13 5.91
CA ALA A 91 12.93 -1.27 4.58
C ALA A 91 12.15 0.00 4.17
N ASN A 92 11.81 0.11 2.88
CA ASN A 92 10.95 1.20 2.40
C ASN A 92 9.53 1.01 2.93
N GLU A 93 8.88 2.10 3.31
CA GLU A 93 7.54 2.09 3.88
C GLU A 93 6.61 3.03 3.12
N THR A 94 5.35 2.65 2.99
CA THR A 94 4.28 3.54 2.50
C THR A 94 3.18 3.64 3.53
N HIS A 95 2.57 4.82 3.64
CA HIS A 95 1.36 5.03 4.44
C HIS A 95 0.21 5.45 3.55
N THR A 96 -0.97 4.87 3.80
CA THR A 96 -2.24 5.33 3.23
C THR A 96 -3.22 5.55 4.36
N MET A 97 -3.68 6.78 4.55
CA MET A 97 -4.68 7.10 5.56
C MET A 97 -6.04 6.53 5.15
N ILE A 98 -6.63 5.69 6.00
CA ILE A 98 -8.00 5.19 5.82
C ILE A 98 -8.97 6.11 6.55
N SER A 99 -8.64 6.51 7.79
CA SER A 99 -9.44 7.48 8.56
C SER A 99 -8.54 8.36 9.43
N GLY A 100 -9.04 9.55 9.74
CA GLY A 100 -8.28 10.60 10.43
C GLY A 100 -7.40 11.38 9.45
N THR A 101 -6.91 12.55 9.90
CA THR A 101 -5.93 13.37 9.18
C THR A 101 -4.66 13.42 10.00
N ALA A 102 -3.60 12.81 9.51
CA ALA A 102 -2.30 12.75 10.16
C ALA A 102 -1.34 13.79 9.59
N MET A 103 -0.45 14.32 10.45
CA MET A 103 0.68 15.13 10.03
C MET A 103 1.93 14.25 9.99
N PHE A 104 2.69 14.31 8.92
CA PHE A 104 4.01 13.67 8.81
C PHE A 104 5.08 14.72 8.59
N ALA A 105 6.26 14.52 9.19
CA ALA A 105 7.41 15.37 8.97
C ALA A 105 8.65 14.56 8.60
N CYS A 106 9.36 15.03 7.57
CA CYS A 106 10.58 14.43 7.05
C CYS A 106 11.40 15.52 6.35
N GLU A 107 12.72 15.55 6.59
CA GLU A 107 13.64 16.51 5.96
C GLU A 107 13.19 17.99 6.07
N GLY A 108 12.63 18.37 7.22
CA GLY A 108 12.16 19.73 7.48
C GLY A 108 10.83 20.10 6.81
N LYS A 109 10.22 19.18 6.05
CA LYS A 109 8.89 19.36 5.48
C LYS A 109 7.85 18.74 6.40
N ARG A 110 6.68 19.38 6.49
CA ARG A 110 5.48 18.86 7.16
C ARG A 110 4.34 18.78 6.15
N VAL A 111 3.68 17.64 6.12
CA VAL A 111 2.59 17.38 5.18
C VAL A 111 1.44 16.71 5.92
N GLU A 112 0.23 17.24 5.75
CA GLU A 112 -1.01 16.59 6.21
C GLU A 112 -1.48 15.57 5.17
N LEU A 113 -1.84 14.38 5.65
CA LEU A 113 -2.48 13.34 4.87
C LEU A 113 -3.87 13.08 5.44
N SER A 114 -4.87 13.39 4.65
CA SER A 114 -6.29 13.07 4.89
C SER A 114 -6.63 11.67 4.36
N PRO A 115 -7.84 11.13 4.60
CA PRO A 115 -8.26 9.83 4.07
C PRO A 115 -8.03 9.73 2.55
N GLY A 116 -7.38 8.64 2.12
CA GLY A 116 -6.89 8.45 0.76
C GLY A 116 -5.51 9.08 0.48
N GLY A 117 -4.98 9.91 1.39
CA GLY A 117 -3.64 10.47 1.31
C GLY A 117 -2.56 9.39 1.41
N PHE A 118 -1.49 9.57 0.67
CA PHE A 118 -0.39 8.61 0.52
C PHE A 118 0.96 9.30 0.72
N ASN A 119 1.90 8.59 1.36
CA ASN A 119 3.31 8.93 1.32
C ASN A 119 4.18 7.70 1.07
N PHE A 120 5.42 7.94 0.70
CA PHE A 120 6.48 6.95 0.59
C PHE A 120 7.68 7.42 1.40
N MET A 121 8.13 6.60 2.33
CA MET A 121 9.32 6.81 3.15
C MET A 121 10.41 5.83 2.73
N PRO A 122 11.50 6.30 2.10
CA PRO A 122 12.64 5.44 1.78
C PRO A 122 13.23 4.79 3.03
N ALA A 123 13.80 3.61 2.86
CA ALA A 123 14.56 2.93 3.90
C ALA A 123 15.57 3.87 4.58
N LYS A 124 15.64 3.80 5.91
CA LYS A 124 16.50 4.62 6.77
C LYS A 124 16.23 6.14 6.76
N MET A 125 15.15 6.59 6.10
CA MET A 125 14.72 7.97 6.16
C MET A 125 14.13 8.27 7.53
N VAL A 126 14.76 9.23 8.27
CA VAL A 126 14.24 9.67 9.57
C VAL A 126 13.00 10.51 9.35
N HIS A 127 11.91 10.12 9.98
CA HIS A 127 10.63 10.83 9.94
C HIS A 127 9.91 10.74 11.28
N GLU A 128 8.87 11.54 11.45
CA GLU A 128 8.00 11.57 12.62
C GLU A 128 6.55 11.81 12.17
N GLY A 129 5.57 11.47 13.03
CA GLY A 129 4.18 11.62 12.71
C GLY A 129 3.32 12.03 13.90
N TRP A 130 2.27 12.82 13.65
CA TRP A 130 1.22 13.14 14.62
C TRP A 130 -0.07 12.50 14.15
N LEU A 131 -0.46 11.44 14.82
CA LEU A 131 -1.65 10.68 14.49
C LEU A 131 -2.80 11.16 15.38
N PRO A 132 -3.97 11.49 14.82
CA PRO A 132 -5.13 11.88 15.62
C PRO A 132 -5.72 10.67 16.34
N ALA A 133 -6.54 10.91 17.35
CA ALA A 133 -7.36 9.86 17.94
C ALA A 133 -8.31 9.24 16.93
N ASN A 134 -8.56 7.93 17.05
CA ASN A 134 -9.44 7.15 16.16
C ASN A 134 -9.00 7.15 14.69
N SER A 135 -7.70 7.27 14.43
CA SER A 135 -7.14 7.12 13.08
C SER A 135 -6.92 5.65 12.72
N LEU A 136 -6.91 5.39 11.43
CA LEU A 136 -6.56 4.10 10.84
C LEU A 136 -5.68 4.34 9.62
N THR A 137 -4.51 3.71 9.61
CA THR A 137 -3.52 3.80 8.55
C THR A 137 -3.22 2.42 8.00
N PHE A 138 -3.27 2.26 6.68
CA PHE A 138 -2.75 1.09 5.99
C PHE A 138 -1.29 1.35 5.62
N ILE A 139 -0.43 0.37 5.90
CA ILE A 139 1.02 0.46 5.70
C ILE A 139 1.47 -0.73 4.88
N THR A 140 2.36 -0.49 3.92
CA THR A 140 3.11 -1.54 3.24
C THR A 140 4.60 -1.29 3.42
N VAL A 141 5.34 -2.38 3.61
CA VAL A 141 6.79 -2.39 3.75
C VAL A 141 7.35 -3.43 2.81
N ASP A 142 8.40 -3.12 2.05
CA ASP A 142 9.01 -4.04 1.08
C ASP A 142 9.97 -5.07 1.73
N GLY A 143 10.04 -5.09 3.05
CA GLY A 143 10.79 -6.03 3.88
C GLY A 143 10.10 -6.26 5.24
N PRO A 144 10.80 -6.80 6.23
CA PRO A 144 10.31 -6.89 7.59
C PRO A 144 10.01 -5.50 8.16
N TRP A 145 8.88 -5.37 8.85
CA TRP A 145 8.55 -4.13 9.55
C TRP A 145 9.29 -4.06 10.88
N ASP A 146 9.99 -2.95 11.10
CA ASP A 146 10.69 -2.61 12.33
C ASP A 146 10.51 -1.12 12.63
N VAL A 147 10.87 -0.69 13.84
CA VAL A 147 10.94 0.73 14.23
C VAL A 147 12.27 0.99 14.93
N ASN A 148 13.08 1.86 14.36
CA ASN A 148 14.36 2.28 14.91
C ASN A 148 14.26 3.71 15.45
N TRP A 149 14.03 3.84 16.74
CA TRP A 149 13.85 5.12 17.40
C TRP A 149 15.14 5.94 17.47
N VAL A 150 15.07 7.23 17.16
CA VAL A 150 16.23 8.16 17.31
C VAL A 150 16.38 8.60 18.77
N GLU A 151 15.27 8.87 19.46
CA GLU A 151 15.25 9.42 20.83
C GLU A 151 14.47 8.51 21.80
N GLY A 152 14.29 7.25 21.44
CA GLY A 152 13.44 6.30 22.17
C GLY A 152 11.97 6.39 21.78
N PRO A 153 11.17 5.38 22.17
CA PRO A 153 9.75 5.30 21.84
C PRO A 153 8.94 6.43 22.48
N PRO A 154 7.76 6.74 21.95
CA PRO A 154 6.83 7.66 22.60
C PRO A 154 6.50 7.28 24.04
N THR A 155 6.25 8.29 24.85
CA THR A 155 5.86 8.18 26.26
C THR A 155 4.50 8.86 26.50
N ASN A 156 4.00 8.87 27.73
CA ASN A 156 2.77 9.59 28.06
C ASN A 156 2.83 11.10 27.74
N ALA A 157 4.03 11.68 27.67
CA ALA A 157 4.21 13.09 27.29
C ALA A 157 3.92 13.35 25.80
N ASP A 158 3.94 12.33 25.00
CA ASP A 158 3.67 12.39 23.54
C ASP A 158 2.19 12.20 23.19
N LEU A 159 1.35 11.86 24.17
CA LEU A 159 -0.09 11.82 24.02
C LEU A 159 -0.62 13.25 23.96
N THR A 160 -1.27 13.59 22.85
CA THR A 160 -1.86 14.92 22.63
C THR A 160 -3.37 14.89 22.91
N LYS A 161 -3.96 16.05 23.21
CA LYS A 161 -5.39 16.19 23.50
C LYS A 161 -6.22 16.24 22.24
#